data_57c44446751cbb8fd4b27b538afd968c
#
_entry.id   57c44446751cbb8fd4b27b538afd968c
#
_cell.length_a   1.000
_cell.length_b   1.000
_cell.length_c   1.000
_cell.angle_alpha   90.00
_cell.angle_beta   90.00
_cell.angle_gamma   90.00
#
_symmetry.space_group_name_H-M   'P 1'
#
loop_
_entity.id
_entity.type
_entity.pdbx_description
1 polymer ?
#
loop_
_entity_poly.entity_id
_entity_poly.type
_entity_poly.pdbx_seq_one_letter_code
_entity_poly.pdbx_strand_id
1 'polypeptide(L)' 'DKKGNWLEVDCKKSAVPEALIPVPVKEYVKANFPREIITKIERGRTGVEIELGNDYSLKFNKKGKFVSMDG' A
#
# COMPACT_ATOMS: atom_id res chain seq x y z
N ASP A 1 16.80 -4.52 -0.74
CA ASP A 1 17.73 -3.54 -0.22
C ASP A 1 18.67 -4.16 0.79
N LYS A 2 19.40 -3.33 1.46
CA LYS A 2 20.37 -3.81 2.41
C LYS A 2 19.76 -4.56 3.56
N LYS A 3 18.60 -4.18 3.96
CA LYS A 3 17.93 -4.84 5.07
C LYS A 3 17.09 -6.00 4.60
N GLY A 4 17.06 -6.23 3.32
CA GLY A 4 16.40 -7.38 2.75
C GLY A 4 14.90 -7.33 2.79
N ASN A 5 14.32 -6.28 3.32
CA ASN A 5 12.87 -6.22 3.49
C ASN A 5 12.26 -4.92 3.02
N TRP A 6 13.06 -4.06 2.43
CA TRP A 6 12.56 -2.78 1.99
C TRP A 6 12.16 -2.86 0.52
N LEU A 7 10.97 -2.38 0.22
CA LEU A 7 10.49 -2.33 -1.15
C LEU A 7 9.72 -1.04 -1.34
N GLU A 8 10.00 -0.35 -2.43
CA GLU A 8 9.23 0.82 -2.81
C GLU A 8 8.94 0.73 -4.30
N VAL A 9 7.67 0.83 -4.67
CA VAL A 9 7.25 0.84 -6.06
C VAL A 9 6.31 2.01 -6.25
N ASP A 10 6.65 2.91 -7.16
CA ASP A 10 5.85 4.10 -7.45
C ASP A 10 5.48 4.07 -8.92
N CYS A 11 4.23 3.85 -9.21
CA CYS A 11 3.73 3.78 -10.59
C CYS A 11 3.07 5.07 -11.04
N LYS A 12 3.13 6.08 -10.21
CA LYS A 12 2.61 7.41 -10.52
C LYS A 12 1.13 7.38 -10.87
N LYS A 13 0.78 7.28 -12.14
CA LYS A 13 -0.61 7.31 -12.56
C LYS A 13 -1.19 5.94 -12.85
N SER A 14 -0.40 4.90 -12.65
CA SER A 14 -0.84 3.54 -12.94
C SER A 14 -0.96 2.74 -11.66
N ALA A 15 -1.70 1.65 -11.72
CA ALA A 15 -1.85 0.78 -10.56
C ALA A 15 -0.60 -0.05 -10.33
N VAL A 16 -0.22 -0.18 -9.07
CA VAL A 16 0.85 -1.10 -8.69
C VAL A 16 0.38 -2.53 -8.98
N PRO A 17 1.25 -3.40 -9.51
CA PRO A 17 0.85 -4.78 -9.76
C PRO A 17 0.33 -5.45 -8.50
N GLU A 18 -0.79 -6.16 -8.63
CA GLU A 18 -1.42 -6.79 -7.48
C GLU A 18 -0.53 -7.79 -6.76
N ALA A 19 0.36 -8.42 -7.51
CA ALA A 19 1.27 -9.40 -6.93
C ALA A 19 2.19 -8.80 -5.86
N LEU A 20 2.38 -7.48 -5.90
CA LEU A 20 3.23 -6.79 -4.93
C LEU A 20 2.46 -6.32 -3.70
N ILE A 21 1.14 -6.45 -3.71
CA ILE A 21 0.30 -5.92 -2.64
C ILE A 21 -0.15 -7.07 -1.74
N PRO A 22 0.13 -6.99 -0.44
CA PRO A 22 -0.36 -8.02 0.48
C PRO A 22 -1.87 -8.13 0.42
N VAL A 23 -2.39 -9.36 0.54
CA VAL A 23 -3.82 -9.60 0.42
C VAL A 23 -4.64 -8.78 1.41
N PRO A 24 -4.28 -8.69 2.69
CA PRO A 24 -5.07 -7.88 3.62
C PRO A 24 -5.15 -6.40 3.22
N VAL A 25 -4.05 -5.87 2.69
CA VAL A 25 -4.02 -4.47 2.25
C VAL A 25 -4.94 -4.29 1.06
N LYS A 26 -4.83 -5.20 0.10
CA LYS A 26 -5.66 -5.14 -1.10
C LYS A 26 -7.15 -5.22 -0.75
N GLU A 27 -7.49 -6.10 0.17
CA GLU A 27 -8.88 -6.27 0.56
C GLU A 27 -9.42 -5.05 1.29
N TYR A 28 -8.60 -4.44 2.13
CA TYR A 28 -9.01 -3.23 2.82
C TYR A 28 -9.33 -2.12 1.83
N VAL A 29 -8.47 -1.92 0.84
CA VAL A 29 -8.69 -0.89 -0.17
C VAL A 29 -9.94 -1.19 -0.98
N LYS A 30 -10.13 -2.44 -1.34
CA LYS A 30 -11.29 -2.84 -2.11
C LYS A 30 -12.60 -2.57 -1.37
N ALA A 31 -12.57 -2.79 -0.05
CA ALA A 31 -13.77 -2.61 0.78
C ALA A 31 -14.07 -1.15 1.05
N ASN A 32 -13.04 -0.33 1.20
CA ASN A 32 -13.21 1.06 1.64
C ASN A 32 -13.03 2.08 0.54
N PHE A 33 -12.26 1.74 -0.49
CA PHE A 33 -11.97 2.65 -1.61
C PHE A 33 -12.09 1.89 -2.92
N PRO A 34 -13.26 1.35 -3.25
CA PRO A 34 -13.39 0.45 -4.40
C PRO A 34 -13.11 1.10 -5.74
N ARG A 35 -13.13 2.43 -5.80
CA ARG A 35 -12.89 3.14 -7.05
C ARG A 35 -11.49 3.67 -7.18
N GLU A 36 -10.67 3.49 -6.16
CA GLU A 36 -9.31 4.00 -6.18
C GLU A 36 -8.34 2.90 -6.55
N ILE A 37 -7.22 3.32 -7.12
CA ILE A 37 -6.14 2.38 -7.41
C ILE A 37 -4.98 2.70 -6.48
N ILE A 38 -4.14 1.69 -6.24
CA ILE A 38 -2.93 1.87 -5.47
C ILE A 38 -1.83 2.24 -6.44
N THR A 39 -1.31 3.46 -6.31
CA THR A 39 -0.29 3.96 -7.23
C THR A 39 1.11 3.85 -6.66
N LYS A 40 1.24 3.61 -5.37
CA LYS A 40 2.54 3.48 -4.74
C LYS A 40 2.45 2.52 -3.58
N ILE A 41 3.50 1.75 -3.37
CA ILE A 41 3.59 0.86 -2.22
C ILE A 41 5.00 0.92 -1.66
N GLU A 42 5.10 1.01 -0.34
CA GLU A 42 6.36 0.91 0.38
C GLU A 42 6.22 -0.16 1.43
N ARG A 43 7.15 -1.09 1.46
CA ARG A 43 7.15 -2.16 2.46
C ARG A 43 8.44 -2.07 3.23
N GLY A 44 8.34 -2.15 4.54
CA GLY A 44 9.51 -2.09 5.39
C GLY A 44 9.35 -2.97 6.61
N ARG A 45 10.21 -2.74 7.57
CA ARG A 45 10.26 -3.58 8.77
C ARG A 45 9.01 -3.46 9.62
N THR A 46 8.39 -2.30 9.62
CA THR A 46 7.26 -2.03 10.50
C THR A 46 5.91 -2.24 9.84
N GLY A 47 5.90 -2.45 8.54
CA GLY A 47 4.65 -2.65 7.85
C GLY A 47 4.67 -2.15 6.44
N VAL A 48 3.49 -1.75 5.96
CA VAL A 48 3.29 -1.36 4.58
C VAL A 48 2.61 0.00 4.55
N GLU A 49 3.06 0.85 3.65
CA GLU A 49 2.38 2.11 3.36
C GLU A 49 2.02 2.13 1.89
N ILE A 50 0.78 2.52 1.58
CA ILE A 50 0.35 2.64 0.19
C ILE A 50 -0.18 4.04 -0.05
N GLU A 51 -0.16 4.42 -1.33
CA GLU A 51 -0.74 5.68 -1.76
C GLU A 51 -1.77 5.40 -2.83
N LEU A 52 -2.91 6.05 -2.73
CA LEU A 52 -4.00 5.87 -3.68
C LEU A 52 -3.97 6.96 -4.75
N GLY A 53 -4.70 6.75 -5.81
CA GLY A 53 -4.76 7.70 -6.90
C GLY A 53 -5.35 9.05 -6.51
N ASN A 54 -6.06 9.11 -5.40
CA ASN A 54 -6.64 10.36 -4.89
C ASN A 54 -5.74 11.04 -3.86
N ASP A 55 -4.46 10.64 -3.77
CA ASP A 55 -3.46 11.21 -2.89
C ASP A 55 -3.60 10.84 -1.42
N TYR A 56 -4.49 9.93 -1.08
CA TYR A 56 -4.55 9.41 0.28
C TYR A 56 -3.43 8.41 0.49
N SER A 57 -2.86 8.43 1.68
CA SER A 57 -1.85 7.46 2.10
C SER A 57 -2.40 6.62 3.24
N LEU A 58 -2.20 5.31 3.16
CA LEU A 58 -2.71 4.38 4.15
C LEU A 58 -1.55 3.58 4.71
N LYS A 59 -1.52 3.43 6.03
CA LYS A 59 -0.47 2.65 6.68
C LYS A 59 -1.06 1.40 7.31
N PHE A 60 -0.33 0.30 7.15
CA PHE A 60 -0.72 -1.00 7.69
C PHE A 60 0.46 -1.58 8.46
N ASN A 61 0.16 -2.36 9.50
CA ASN A 61 1.22 -3.00 10.27
C ASN A 61 1.71 -4.26 9.55
N LYS A 62 2.67 -4.96 10.15
CA LYS A 62 3.25 -6.16 9.55
C LYS A 62 2.24 -7.23 9.26
N LYS A 63 1.15 -7.25 10.00
CA LYS A 63 0.11 -8.26 9.83
C LYS A 63 -0.93 -7.85 8.81
N GLY A 64 -0.76 -6.67 8.21
CA GLY A 64 -1.70 -6.19 7.23
C GLY A 64 -2.91 -5.48 7.81
N LYS A 65 -2.87 -5.13 9.09
CA LYS A 65 -3.96 -4.40 9.70
C LYS A 65 -3.79 -2.91 9.52
N PHE A 66 -4.89 -2.24 9.25
CA PHE A 66 -4.88 -0.79 9.06
C PHE A 66 -4.43 -0.08 10.33
N VAL A 67 -3.56 0.90 10.17
CA VAL A 67 -3.04 1.69 11.28
C VAL A 67 -3.53 3.14 11.20
N SER A 68 -3.30 3.79 10.06
CA SER A 68 -3.68 5.19 9.94
C SER A 68 -3.80 5.61 8.49
N MET A 69 -4.42 6.76 8.27
CA MET A 69 -4.61 7.31 6.94
C MET A 69 -4.28 8.80 6.97
N ASP A 70 -3.56 9.24 5.93
CA ASP A 70 -3.30 10.66 5.67
C ASP A 70 -3.86 11.03 4.32
N GLY A 71 -4.39 12.22 4.22
CA GLY A 71 -4.95 12.62 2.94
C GLY A 71 -4.57 13.99 2.47
#